data_d7acac691cbf8ca8ee9aaa655e6a8502
#
_entry.id   d7acac691cbf8ca8ee9aaa655e6a8502
#
_cell.length_a   1.000
_cell.length_b   1.000
_cell.length_c   1.000
_cell.angle_alpha   90.00
_cell.angle_beta   90.00
_cell.angle_gamma   90.00
#
_symmetry.space_group_name_H-M   'P 1'
#
loop_
_entity.id
_entity.type
_entity.pdbx_description
1 polymer ?
#
loop_
_entity_poly.entity_id
_entity_poly.type
_entity_poly.pdbx_seq_one_letter_code
_entity_poly.pdbx_strand_id
1 'polypeptide(L)'
;MKFKGYTEEGLYAQLRENRRFTVIYRICGEEKTALQAARNLCVEQTVEFPADEIECSAIQREIIGRLEEFSPCEGGYRAAVSYAEACATEEFAQFFNVVFGNSSLLPGITVEDILLSPEMMKWFPGPKYGTEGIRRKLGVSGRPLTFTALKPMGLPAESVAWGGYQCALGGIGLIK
;
A
#
# COMPACT_ATOMS: atom_id res chain seq x y z
N MET A 1 8.06 -27.97 -10.33
CA MET A 1 9.40 -27.61 -9.78
C MET A 1 9.42 -27.95 -8.30
N LYS A 2 10.26 -28.87 -7.85
CA LYS A 2 10.32 -29.21 -6.41
C LYS A 2 11.34 -28.32 -5.72
N PHE A 3 10.87 -27.43 -4.86
CA PHE A 3 11.73 -26.63 -3.99
C PHE A 3 12.23 -27.48 -2.82
N LYS A 4 13.47 -27.22 -2.38
CA LYS A 4 14.08 -27.93 -1.25
C LYS A 4 14.13 -27.00 -0.03
N GLY A 5 14.16 -27.59 1.16
CA GLY A 5 14.40 -26.84 2.40
C GLY A 5 13.16 -26.50 3.23
N TYR A 6 11.96 -26.99 2.84
CA TYR A 6 10.77 -26.88 3.66
C TYR A 6 9.97 -28.19 3.65
N THR A 7 9.16 -28.40 4.68
CA THR A 7 8.07 -29.36 4.68
C THR A 7 6.75 -28.60 4.55
N GLU A 8 5.78 -29.16 3.83
CA GLU A 8 4.48 -28.51 3.65
C GLU A 8 3.78 -28.26 4.99
N GLU A 9 3.87 -29.23 5.92
CA GLU A 9 3.32 -29.12 7.27
C GLU A 9 3.97 -27.96 8.07
N GLY A 10 5.30 -27.87 8.02
CA GLY A 10 6.04 -26.77 8.68
C GLY A 10 5.71 -25.41 8.11
N LEU A 11 5.59 -25.31 6.79
CA LEU A 11 5.18 -24.06 6.12
C LEU A 11 3.73 -23.69 6.48
N TYR A 12 2.82 -24.66 6.45
CA TYR A 12 1.43 -24.43 6.85
C TYR A 12 1.30 -23.94 8.29
N ALA A 13 2.09 -24.53 9.22
CA ALA A 13 2.11 -24.11 10.61
C ALA A 13 2.57 -22.64 10.78
N GLN A 14 3.50 -22.18 9.95
CA GLN A 14 3.94 -20.78 9.94
C GLN A 14 2.91 -19.81 9.33
N LEU A 15 2.20 -20.24 8.29
CA LEU A 15 1.31 -19.40 7.52
C LEU A 15 -0.15 -19.37 8.03
N ARG A 16 -0.59 -20.40 8.76
CA ARG A 16 -1.99 -20.55 9.21
C ARG A 16 -2.51 -19.41 10.10
N GLU A 17 -1.60 -18.69 10.74
CA GLU A 17 -1.93 -17.52 11.58
C GLU A 17 -1.85 -16.20 10.80
N ASN A 18 -1.62 -16.26 9.49
CA ASN A 18 -1.58 -15.08 8.65
C ASN A 18 -2.93 -14.36 8.68
N ARG A 19 -2.91 -13.18 9.25
CA ARG A 19 -4.01 -12.23 9.13
C ARG A 19 -4.05 -11.70 7.71
N ARG A 20 -5.18 -11.14 7.36
CA ARG A 20 -5.41 -10.60 6.02
C ARG A 20 -5.91 -9.17 6.11
N PHE A 21 -5.57 -8.38 5.12
CA PHE A 21 -6.20 -7.09 4.84
C PHE A 21 -6.97 -7.17 3.54
N THR A 22 -7.94 -6.30 3.34
CA THR A 22 -8.80 -6.34 2.15
C THR A 22 -8.63 -5.07 1.34
N VAL A 23 -8.52 -5.21 0.03
CA VAL A 23 -8.53 -4.11 -0.92
C VAL A 23 -9.83 -4.16 -1.71
N ILE A 24 -10.50 -3.04 -1.79
CA ILE A 24 -11.73 -2.87 -2.57
C ILE A 24 -11.35 -2.28 -3.92
N TYR A 25 -11.61 -3.03 -4.95
CA TYR A 25 -11.39 -2.60 -6.33
C TYR A 25 -12.71 -2.31 -7.01
N ARG A 26 -12.75 -1.30 -7.87
CA ARG A 26 -13.74 -1.12 -8.90
C ARG A 26 -13.15 -1.55 -10.23
N ILE A 27 -13.84 -2.44 -10.93
CA ILE A 27 -13.39 -3.04 -12.18
C ILE A 27 -14.45 -2.73 -13.26
N CYS A 28 -14.06 -1.97 -14.28
CA CYS A 28 -14.91 -1.62 -15.40
C CYS A 28 -15.04 -2.80 -16.37
N GLY A 29 -16.18 -2.90 -17.06
CA GLY A 29 -16.42 -3.90 -18.12
C GLY A 29 -17.62 -4.78 -17.85
N GLU A 30 -17.76 -5.81 -18.66
CA GLU A 30 -18.82 -6.82 -18.50
C GLU A 30 -18.51 -7.77 -17.34
N GLU A 31 -19.53 -8.34 -16.72
CA GLU A 31 -19.44 -9.19 -15.53
C GLU A 31 -18.37 -10.28 -15.66
N LYS A 32 -18.40 -11.04 -16.74
CA LYS A 32 -17.46 -12.14 -16.96
C LYS A 32 -16.01 -11.66 -17.01
N THR A 33 -15.77 -10.56 -17.69
CA THR A 33 -14.42 -9.97 -17.83
C THR A 33 -13.95 -9.38 -16.49
N ALA A 34 -14.82 -8.65 -15.81
CA ALA A 34 -14.53 -8.06 -14.50
C ALA A 34 -14.28 -9.14 -13.42
N LEU A 35 -15.06 -10.22 -13.43
CA LEU A 35 -14.85 -11.35 -12.52
C LEU A 35 -13.50 -12.04 -12.80
N GLN A 36 -13.16 -12.22 -14.08
CA GLN A 36 -11.85 -12.79 -14.43
C GLN A 36 -10.71 -11.88 -13.98
N ALA A 37 -10.84 -10.57 -14.17
CA ALA A 37 -9.86 -9.59 -13.70
C ALA A 37 -9.72 -9.62 -12.17
N ALA A 38 -10.83 -9.71 -11.42
CA ALA A 38 -10.80 -9.86 -9.96
C ALA A 38 -10.06 -11.14 -9.51
N ARG A 39 -10.26 -12.25 -10.21
CA ARG A 39 -9.54 -13.50 -9.93
C ARG A 39 -8.04 -13.38 -10.27
N ASN A 40 -7.71 -12.71 -11.35
CA ASN A 40 -6.32 -12.46 -11.73
C ASN A 40 -5.60 -11.61 -10.67
N LEU A 41 -6.27 -10.60 -10.09
CA LEU A 41 -5.71 -9.80 -8.99
C LEU A 41 -5.29 -10.67 -7.80
N CYS A 42 -6.04 -11.72 -7.49
CA CYS A 42 -5.70 -12.63 -6.40
C CYS A 42 -4.33 -13.30 -6.59
N VAL A 43 -3.95 -13.58 -7.82
CA VAL A 43 -2.71 -14.26 -8.20
C VAL A 43 -1.58 -13.24 -8.45
N GLU A 44 -1.85 -12.24 -9.28
CA GLU A 44 -0.84 -11.25 -9.73
C GLU A 44 -0.27 -10.40 -8.60
N GLN A 45 -1.08 -10.11 -7.57
CA GLN A 45 -0.66 -9.30 -6.44
C GLN A 45 -0.01 -10.12 -5.31
N THR A 46 0.14 -11.44 -5.48
CA THR A 46 0.66 -12.32 -4.44
C THR A 46 1.78 -13.24 -4.94
N VAL A 47 1.45 -14.29 -5.68
CA VAL A 47 2.41 -15.34 -6.07
C VAL A 47 3.03 -15.09 -7.45
N GLU A 48 2.39 -14.28 -8.29
CA GLU A 48 2.83 -13.96 -9.66
C GLU A 48 3.18 -15.22 -10.48
N PHE A 49 2.44 -16.32 -10.23
CA PHE A 49 2.67 -17.63 -10.82
C PHE A 49 1.34 -18.35 -10.99
N PRO A 50 1.13 -19.16 -12.07
CA PRO A 50 -0.13 -19.87 -12.27
C PRO A 50 -0.52 -20.70 -11.05
N ALA A 51 -1.71 -20.43 -10.49
CA ALA A 51 -2.13 -21.02 -9.22
C ALA A 51 -2.29 -22.54 -9.27
N ASP A 52 -2.63 -23.08 -10.43
CA ASP A 52 -2.78 -24.53 -10.71
C ASP A 52 -1.44 -25.26 -10.82
N GLU A 53 -0.34 -24.54 -11.05
CA GLU A 53 1.00 -25.09 -11.07
C GLU A 53 1.71 -25.06 -9.69
N ILE A 54 1.08 -24.44 -8.68
CA ILE A 54 1.60 -24.39 -7.31
C ILE A 54 1.27 -25.72 -6.61
N GLU A 55 2.26 -26.57 -6.41
CA GLU A 55 2.07 -27.87 -5.74
C GLU A 55 1.81 -27.73 -4.22
N CYS A 56 2.27 -26.66 -3.59
CA CYS A 56 2.18 -26.44 -2.14
C CYS A 56 0.79 -25.94 -1.71
N SER A 57 0.02 -26.78 -1.04
CA SER A 57 -1.33 -26.44 -0.59
C SER A 57 -1.37 -25.30 0.46
N ALA A 58 -0.29 -25.14 1.23
CA ALA A 58 -0.17 -24.02 2.19
C ALA A 58 -0.09 -22.68 1.48
N ILE A 59 0.69 -22.59 0.39
CA ILE A 59 0.77 -21.36 -0.42
C ILE A 59 -0.58 -21.06 -1.08
N GLN A 60 -1.21 -22.07 -1.68
CA GLN A 60 -2.52 -21.92 -2.32
C GLN A 60 -3.57 -21.37 -1.35
N ARG A 61 -3.59 -21.86 -0.10
CA ARG A 61 -4.60 -21.48 0.89
C ARG A 61 -4.28 -20.19 1.64
N GLU A 62 -3.01 -19.96 1.97
CA GLU A 62 -2.67 -18.90 2.90
C GLU A 62 -2.05 -17.66 2.23
N ILE A 63 -1.40 -17.81 1.08
CA ILE A 63 -0.70 -16.69 0.40
C ILE A 63 -1.53 -16.11 -0.73
N ILE A 64 -2.09 -16.94 -1.62
CA ILE A 64 -2.88 -16.43 -2.75
C ILE A 64 -4.02 -15.54 -2.27
N GLY A 65 -4.23 -14.43 -2.95
CA GLY A 65 -5.35 -13.53 -2.70
C GLY A 65 -6.69 -14.25 -2.79
N ARG A 66 -7.68 -13.79 -2.03
CA ARG A 66 -9.02 -14.37 -2.02
C ARG A 66 -10.04 -13.33 -2.46
N LEU A 67 -10.85 -13.69 -3.44
CA LEU A 67 -12.02 -12.89 -3.80
C LEU A 67 -13.13 -13.16 -2.79
N GLU A 68 -13.32 -12.22 -1.86
CA GLU A 68 -14.29 -12.32 -0.76
C GLU A 68 -15.70 -11.91 -1.20
N GLU A 69 -15.77 -10.87 -2.03
CA GLU A 69 -17.05 -10.35 -2.53
C GLU A 69 -16.89 -9.86 -3.97
N PHE A 70 -17.94 -10.04 -4.77
CA PHE A 70 -18.03 -9.49 -6.11
C PHE A 70 -19.46 -9.08 -6.38
N SER A 71 -19.71 -7.79 -6.64
CA SER A 71 -21.03 -7.23 -6.82
C SER A 71 -21.06 -6.11 -7.86
N PRO A 72 -22.20 -5.90 -8.55
CA PRO A 72 -22.34 -4.78 -9.48
C PRO A 72 -22.31 -3.44 -8.73
N CYS A 73 -21.72 -2.42 -9.38
CA CYS A 73 -21.70 -1.04 -8.89
C CYS A 73 -21.81 -0.07 -10.06
N GLU A 74 -21.89 1.23 -9.77
CA GLU A 74 -21.86 2.25 -10.81
C GLU A 74 -20.53 2.21 -11.60
N GLY A 75 -20.65 2.02 -12.89
CA GLY A 75 -19.52 1.97 -13.83
C GLY A 75 -18.78 0.63 -13.90
N GLY A 76 -19.34 -0.46 -13.32
CA GLY A 76 -18.74 -1.79 -13.40
C GLY A 76 -19.07 -2.70 -12.24
N TYR A 77 -18.05 -3.30 -11.66
CA TYR A 77 -18.15 -4.26 -10.54
C TYR A 77 -17.20 -3.91 -9.43
N ARG A 78 -17.66 -4.06 -8.20
CA ARG A 78 -16.84 -3.96 -6.99
C ARG A 78 -16.35 -5.35 -6.62
N ALA A 79 -15.06 -5.47 -6.37
CA ALA A 79 -14.42 -6.70 -5.94
C ALA A 79 -13.67 -6.46 -4.62
N ALA A 80 -14.02 -7.17 -3.57
CA ALA A 80 -13.26 -7.21 -2.33
C ALA A 80 -12.26 -8.36 -2.40
N VAL A 81 -10.97 -8.04 -2.43
CA VAL A 81 -9.90 -9.04 -2.48
C VAL A 81 -9.07 -8.95 -1.21
N SER A 82 -8.97 -10.05 -0.48
CA SER A 82 -8.13 -10.13 0.70
C SER A 82 -6.75 -10.69 0.38
N TYR A 83 -5.73 -10.11 1.02
CA TYR A 83 -4.33 -10.49 0.89
C TYR A 83 -3.74 -10.84 2.25
N ALA A 84 -2.86 -11.82 2.30
CA ALA A 84 -2.12 -12.15 3.52
C ALA A 84 -1.20 -10.98 3.92
N GLU A 85 -1.18 -10.61 5.19
CA GLU A 85 -0.27 -9.57 5.70
C GLU A 85 1.19 -9.90 5.42
N ALA A 86 1.53 -11.19 5.42
CA ALA A 86 2.88 -11.67 5.07
C ALA A 86 3.35 -11.26 3.66
N CYS A 87 2.43 -11.01 2.72
CA CYS A 87 2.78 -10.51 1.38
C CYS A 87 3.21 -9.03 1.41
N ALA A 88 2.64 -8.25 2.32
CA ALA A 88 2.87 -6.81 2.41
C ALA A 88 4.10 -6.44 3.26
N THR A 89 4.42 -7.24 4.28
CA THR A 89 5.43 -6.94 5.30
C THR A 89 5.21 -5.57 5.98
N GLU A 90 6.06 -5.17 6.92
CA GLU A 90 6.00 -3.84 7.57
C GLU A 90 6.62 -2.73 6.69
N GLU A 91 6.95 -3.06 5.44
CA GLU A 91 7.58 -2.14 4.51
C GLU A 91 6.53 -1.46 3.62
N PHE A 92 6.48 -0.14 3.68
CA PHE A 92 5.48 0.65 2.96
C PHE A 92 5.53 0.45 1.44
N ALA A 93 6.73 0.34 0.87
CA ALA A 93 6.89 0.10 -0.56
C ALA A 93 6.31 -1.26 -0.98
N GLN A 94 6.58 -2.31 -0.20
CA GLN A 94 6.05 -3.65 -0.46
C GLN A 94 4.53 -3.69 -0.27
N PHE A 95 3.99 -3.01 0.76
CA PHE A 95 2.55 -2.87 0.92
C PHE A 95 1.90 -2.24 -0.32
N PHE A 96 2.46 -1.13 -0.84
CA PHE A 96 1.94 -0.53 -2.07
C PHE A 96 2.10 -1.42 -3.28
N ASN A 97 3.16 -2.22 -3.36
CA ASN A 97 3.33 -3.18 -4.44
C ASN A 97 2.21 -4.24 -4.43
N VAL A 98 1.80 -4.74 -3.27
CA VAL A 98 0.67 -5.67 -3.16
C VAL A 98 -0.66 -5.01 -3.53
N VAL A 99 -0.87 -3.75 -3.14
CA VAL A 99 -2.13 -3.04 -3.40
C VAL A 99 -2.26 -2.61 -4.87
N PHE A 100 -1.20 -2.03 -5.42
CA PHE A 100 -1.22 -1.42 -6.76
C PHE A 100 -0.41 -2.20 -7.80
N GLY A 101 0.73 -2.78 -7.47
CA GLY A 101 1.65 -3.59 -8.28
C GLY A 101 1.35 -3.65 -9.77
N ASN A 102 1.33 -4.86 -10.31
CA ASN A 102 1.03 -5.10 -11.73
C ASN A 102 -0.39 -4.66 -12.13
N SER A 103 -1.33 -4.63 -11.17
CA SER A 103 -2.71 -4.19 -11.42
C SER A 103 -2.82 -2.73 -11.84
N SER A 104 -1.87 -1.88 -11.45
CA SER A 104 -1.82 -0.46 -11.84
C SER A 104 -1.59 -0.25 -13.35
N LEU A 105 -1.09 -1.27 -14.04
CA LEU A 105 -0.87 -1.25 -15.48
C LEU A 105 -2.11 -1.69 -16.27
N LEU A 106 -3.13 -2.20 -15.61
CA LEU A 106 -4.34 -2.72 -16.25
C LEU A 106 -5.41 -1.61 -16.35
N PRO A 107 -5.93 -1.32 -17.54
CA PRO A 107 -6.97 -0.32 -17.70
C PRO A 107 -8.27 -0.78 -17.03
N GLY A 108 -9.02 0.16 -16.46
CA GLY A 108 -10.34 -0.11 -15.89
C GLY A 108 -10.33 -0.71 -14.49
N ILE A 109 -9.17 -0.84 -13.83
CA ILE A 109 -9.07 -1.24 -12.44
C ILE A 109 -8.71 -0.03 -11.58
N THR A 110 -9.48 0.22 -10.53
CA THR A 110 -9.27 1.33 -9.60
C THR A 110 -9.36 0.81 -8.17
N VAL A 111 -8.42 1.15 -7.32
CA VAL A 111 -8.54 0.91 -5.87
C VAL A 111 -9.48 1.96 -5.30
N GLU A 112 -10.55 1.52 -4.63
CA GLU A 112 -11.52 2.40 -3.97
C GLU A 112 -11.26 2.54 -2.48
N ASP A 113 -10.87 1.44 -1.83
CA ASP A 113 -10.62 1.43 -0.39
C ASP A 113 -9.64 0.34 0.02
N ILE A 114 -9.07 0.49 1.21
CA ILE A 114 -8.15 -0.48 1.82
C ILE A 114 -8.55 -0.67 3.29
N LEU A 115 -8.97 -1.87 3.63
CA LEU A 115 -9.37 -2.24 4.97
C LEU A 115 -8.22 -2.96 5.68
N LEU A 116 -7.49 -2.22 6.50
CA LEU A 116 -6.34 -2.74 7.24
C LEU A 116 -6.78 -3.47 8.50
N SER A 117 -6.03 -4.51 8.89
CA SER A 117 -6.19 -5.11 10.21
C SER A 117 -5.72 -4.15 11.32
N PRO A 118 -6.18 -4.31 12.57
CA PRO A 118 -5.70 -3.49 13.69
C PRO A 118 -4.18 -3.59 13.90
N GLU A 119 -3.57 -4.70 13.55
CA GLU A 119 -2.13 -4.92 13.62
C GLU A 119 -1.38 -4.15 12.54
N MET A 120 -1.85 -4.22 11.30
CA MET A 120 -1.26 -3.43 10.20
C MET A 120 -1.37 -1.93 10.43
N MET A 121 -2.42 -1.47 11.09
CA MET A 121 -2.53 -0.06 11.47
C MET A 121 -1.37 0.40 12.37
N LYS A 122 -0.76 -0.49 13.13
CA LYS A 122 0.41 -0.18 13.97
C LYS A 122 1.69 0.01 13.14
N TRP A 123 1.76 -0.56 11.93
CA TRP A 123 2.90 -0.35 11.01
C TRP A 123 2.95 1.10 10.50
N PHE A 124 1.82 1.78 10.50
CA PHE A 124 1.67 3.14 9.98
C PHE A 124 1.20 4.11 11.08
N PRO A 125 2.08 4.43 12.03
CA PRO A 125 1.71 5.25 13.21
C PRO A 125 1.34 6.70 12.85
N GLY A 126 1.40 7.05 11.58
CA GLY A 126 1.11 8.40 11.10
C GLY A 126 2.24 9.40 11.37
N PRO A 127 1.98 10.70 11.21
CA PRO A 127 2.99 11.73 11.36
C PRO A 127 3.46 11.84 12.81
N LYS A 128 4.80 11.80 13.01
CA LYS A 128 5.45 11.77 14.32
C LYS A 128 5.01 12.87 15.28
N TYR A 129 4.70 14.06 14.78
CA TYR A 129 4.40 15.22 15.60
C TYR A 129 2.95 15.72 15.46
N GLY A 130 2.30 15.48 14.32
CA GLY A 130 1.02 16.09 13.97
C GLY A 130 1.11 17.63 13.99
N THR A 131 -0.01 18.29 13.78
CA THR A 131 -0.10 19.75 13.76
C THR A 131 0.29 20.37 15.11
N GLU A 132 -0.23 19.81 16.20
CA GLU A 132 0.01 20.31 17.55
C GLU A 132 1.47 20.13 17.99
N GLY A 133 2.09 19.00 17.62
CA GLY A 133 3.50 18.78 17.91
C GLY A 133 4.43 19.72 17.14
N ILE A 134 4.11 20.01 15.89
CA ILE A 134 4.86 20.98 15.09
C ILE A 134 4.69 22.38 15.69
N ARG A 135 3.47 22.79 16.07
CA ARG A 135 3.21 24.06 16.74
C ARG A 135 4.04 24.23 18.00
N ARG A 136 4.07 23.21 18.86
CA ARG A 136 4.89 23.21 20.08
C ARG A 136 6.38 23.35 19.79
N LYS A 137 6.89 22.61 18.78
CA LYS A 137 8.31 22.70 18.39
C LYS A 137 8.72 24.10 17.90
N LEU A 138 7.82 24.77 17.19
CA LEU A 138 8.07 26.10 16.65
C LEU A 138 7.71 27.24 17.62
N GLY A 139 7.08 26.94 18.76
CA GLY A 139 6.57 27.97 19.67
C GLY A 139 5.47 28.84 19.07
N VAL A 140 4.69 28.30 18.10
CA VAL A 140 3.68 29.04 17.35
C VAL A 140 2.29 28.67 17.82
N SER A 141 1.60 29.62 18.43
CA SER A 141 0.18 29.55 18.78
C SER A 141 -0.60 30.70 18.16
N GLY A 142 -1.88 30.48 17.82
CA GLY A 142 -2.79 31.54 17.38
C GLY A 142 -2.56 32.11 15.97
N ARG A 143 -1.55 31.66 15.23
CA ARG A 143 -1.33 32.06 13.83
C ARG A 143 -1.11 30.85 12.91
N PRO A 144 -1.31 30.99 11.59
CA PRO A 144 -0.98 29.95 10.63
C PRO A 144 0.50 29.54 10.73
N LEU A 145 0.76 28.24 10.45
CA LEU A 145 2.11 27.76 10.21
C LEU A 145 2.51 28.10 8.77
N THR A 146 3.72 28.62 8.60
CA THR A 146 4.29 28.94 7.29
C THR A 146 5.29 27.87 6.89
N PHE A 147 5.19 27.41 5.65
CA PHE A 147 6.04 26.36 5.09
C PHE A 147 6.51 26.75 3.69
N THR A 148 7.76 26.46 3.38
CA THR A 148 8.28 26.57 2.02
C THR A 148 9.18 25.39 1.66
N ALA A 149 9.19 25.04 0.37
CA ALA A 149 10.18 24.15 -0.23
C ALA A 149 11.14 24.95 -1.07
N LEU A 150 12.45 24.77 -0.87
CA LEU A 150 13.47 25.50 -1.60
C LEU A 150 13.52 25.02 -3.06
N LYS A 151 13.53 25.96 -3.97
CA LYS A 151 13.51 25.74 -5.43
C LYS A 151 14.43 26.79 -6.11
N PRO A 152 14.90 26.54 -7.36
CA PRO A 152 14.73 25.32 -8.17
C PRO A 152 15.67 24.21 -7.74
N MET A 153 15.32 22.95 -8.11
CA MET A 153 16.24 21.82 -8.01
C MET A 153 17.41 22.03 -8.96
N GLY A 154 18.61 21.58 -8.56
CA GLY A 154 19.83 21.69 -9.35
C GLY A 154 20.72 22.88 -8.99
N LEU A 155 20.30 23.75 -8.08
CA LEU A 155 21.17 24.80 -7.55
C LEU A 155 22.32 24.20 -6.72
N PRO A 156 23.52 24.85 -6.70
CA PRO A 156 24.56 24.50 -5.75
C PRO A 156 24.05 24.60 -4.30
N ALA A 157 24.59 23.73 -3.43
CA ALA A 157 24.15 23.64 -2.02
C ALA A 157 24.22 24.99 -1.28
N GLU A 158 25.25 25.80 -1.56
CA GLU A 158 25.43 27.15 -1.00
C GLU A 158 24.29 28.11 -1.38
N SER A 159 23.85 28.05 -2.65
CA SER A 159 22.73 28.87 -3.13
C SER A 159 21.40 28.45 -2.49
N VAL A 160 21.19 27.13 -2.32
CA VAL A 160 20.02 26.58 -1.61
C VAL A 160 20.05 27.01 -0.13
N ALA A 161 21.20 26.89 0.52
CA ALA A 161 21.38 27.31 1.91
C ALA A 161 21.11 28.82 2.10
N TRP A 162 21.61 29.66 1.18
CA TRP A 162 21.33 31.09 1.18
C TRP A 162 19.82 31.38 1.05
N GLY A 163 19.14 30.70 0.11
CA GLY A 163 17.68 30.81 -0.03
C GLY A 163 16.93 30.43 1.25
N GLY A 164 17.36 29.34 1.90
CA GLY A 164 16.82 28.91 3.19
C GLY A 164 17.02 29.94 4.29
N TYR A 165 18.20 30.53 4.36
CA TYR A 165 18.52 31.60 5.31
C TYR A 165 17.61 32.83 5.10
N GLN A 166 17.40 33.27 3.85
CA GLN A 166 16.50 34.38 3.54
C GLN A 166 15.05 34.08 3.93
N CYS A 167 14.59 32.85 3.66
CA CYS A 167 13.26 32.41 4.09
C CYS A 167 13.10 32.44 5.62
N ALA A 168 14.13 32.01 6.35
CA ALA A 168 14.14 32.03 7.81
C ALA A 168 14.10 33.47 8.36
N LEU A 169 14.88 34.40 7.78
CA LEU A 169 14.83 35.80 8.11
C LEU A 169 13.44 36.41 7.83
N GLY A 170 12.77 35.97 6.77
CA GLY A 170 11.40 36.36 6.45
C GLY A 170 10.32 35.78 7.37
N GLY A 171 10.70 34.96 8.35
CA GLY A 171 9.78 34.38 9.34
C GLY A 171 9.08 33.09 8.89
N ILE A 172 9.60 32.39 7.88
CA ILE A 172 9.11 31.06 7.50
C ILE A 172 9.42 30.08 8.64
N GLY A 173 8.38 29.39 9.14
CA GLY A 173 8.52 28.47 10.27
C GLY A 173 9.10 27.11 9.91
N LEU A 174 8.86 26.64 8.69
CA LEU A 174 9.28 25.33 8.19
C LEU A 174 9.89 25.45 6.79
N ILE A 175 11.06 24.86 6.59
CA ILE A 175 11.77 24.85 5.31
C ILE A 175 12.12 23.38 4.97
N LYS A 176 11.83 22.99 3.71
CA LYS A 176 12.17 21.69 3.13
C LYS A 176 13.18 21.86 1.99
#